data_f17748662c0bba102ce849ec15986a7d
#
_entry.id   f17748662c0bba102ce849ec15986a7d
#
_cell.length_a   1.000
_cell.length_b   1.000
_cell.length_c   1.000
_cell.angle_alpha   90.00
_cell.angle_beta   90.00
_cell.angle_gamma   90.00
#
_symmetry.space_group_name_H-M   'P 1'
#
loop_
_entity.id
_entity.type
_entity.pdbx_description
1 polymer ?
#
loop_
_entity_poly.entity_id
_entity_poly.type
_entity_poly.pdbx_seq_one_letter_code
_entity_poly.pdbx_strand_id
1 'polypeptide(L)' 'MCEANAYLYENGQENLILESVDKVVPSDTDVYLQNIFGQQKTIKGRIKELLLVDHRIILERFTPQE' A
#
# COMPACT_ATOMS: atom_id res chain seq x y z
N MET A 1 -11.23 13.91 7.95
CA MET A 1 -10.90 12.50 7.76
C MET A 1 -9.81 12.32 6.75
N CYS A 2 -8.78 11.61 7.10
CA CYS A 2 -7.63 11.49 6.21
C CYS A 2 -7.67 10.16 5.50
N GLU A 3 -7.70 10.22 4.19
CA GLU A 3 -7.61 9.04 3.35
C GLU A 3 -6.34 9.16 2.55
N ALA A 4 -5.76 8.04 2.23
CA ALA A 4 -4.54 8.04 1.45
C ALA A 4 -4.69 7.09 0.29
N ASN A 5 -3.93 7.34 -0.75
CA ASN A 5 -3.88 6.43 -1.88
C ASN A 5 -2.70 5.50 -1.73
N ALA A 6 -2.91 4.24 -2.00
CA ALA A 6 -1.86 3.24 -1.88
C ALA A 6 -1.28 2.95 -3.26
N TYR A 7 0.04 2.95 -3.31
CA TYR A 7 0.78 2.71 -4.53
C TYR A 7 1.73 1.54 -4.32
N LEU A 8 1.93 0.77 -5.37
CA LEU A 8 2.90 -0.31 -5.34
C LEU A 8 4.10 0.12 -6.17
N TYR A 9 5.27 0.13 -5.52
CA TYR A 9 6.51 0.50 -6.20
C TYR A 9 7.11 -0.76 -6.80
N GLU A 10 7.28 -0.74 -8.10
CA GLU A 10 7.73 -1.90 -8.83
C GLU A 10 8.44 -1.45 -10.08
N ASN A 11 9.63 -1.99 -10.31
CA ASN A 11 10.38 -1.68 -11.54
C ASN A 11 10.57 -0.18 -11.74
N GLY A 12 10.82 0.53 -10.66
CA GLY A 12 11.06 1.96 -10.73
C GLY A 12 9.83 2.80 -10.91
N GLN A 13 8.65 2.21 -10.77
CA GLN A 13 7.40 2.93 -10.96
C GLN A 13 6.47 2.73 -9.79
N GLU A 14 5.69 3.75 -9.51
CA GLU A 14 4.64 3.69 -8.49
C GLU A 14 3.31 3.57 -9.20
N ASN A 15 2.61 2.47 -8.94
CA ASN A 15 1.31 2.22 -9.56
C ASN A 15 0.22 2.25 -8.51
N LEU A 16 -0.81 3.02 -8.77
CA LEU A 16 -1.93 3.11 -7.84
C LEU A 16 -2.64 1.76 -7.76
N ILE A 17 -2.79 1.25 -6.54
CA ILE A 17 -3.46 -0.03 -6.36
C ILE A 17 -4.76 0.09 -5.58
N LEU A 18 -4.91 1.13 -4.76
CA LEU A 18 -6.14 1.31 -4.01
C LEU A 18 -6.28 2.76 -3.60
N GLU A 19 -7.43 3.36 -3.89
CA GLU A 19 -7.71 4.75 -3.55
C GLU A 19 -8.43 4.85 -2.22
N SER A 20 -8.28 5.98 -1.58
CA SER A 20 -9.05 6.33 -0.38
C SER A 20 -8.93 5.27 0.70
N VAL A 21 -7.71 4.84 0.93
CA VAL A 21 -7.43 3.83 1.95
C VAL A 21 -7.56 4.45 3.33
N ASP A 22 -8.33 3.82 4.19
CA ASP A 22 -8.47 4.28 5.56
C ASP A 22 -8.05 3.25 6.59
N LYS A 23 -7.62 2.07 6.15
CA LYS A 23 -7.17 1.04 7.07
C LYS A 23 -5.97 0.32 6.48
N VAL A 24 -4.91 0.26 7.25
CA VAL A 24 -3.67 -0.42 6.85
C VAL A 24 -3.23 -1.29 8.00
N VAL A 25 -3.09 -2.58 7.74
CA VAL A 25 -2.64 -3.51 8.77
C VAL A 25 -1.42 -4.25 8.24
N PRO A 26 -0.22 -3.80 8.60
CA PRO A 26 0.99 -4.49 8.17
C PRO A 26 1.24 -5.72 9.04
N SER A 27 1.82 -6.73 8.43
CA SER A 27 2.25 -7.89 9.18
C SER A 27 3.64 -8.30 8.69
N ASP A 28 4.11 -9.44 9.16
CA ASP A 28 5.49 -9.83 8.86
C ASP A 28 5.70 -10.12 7.38
N THR A 29 4.66 -10.56 6.71
CA THR A 29 4.82 -11.02 5.34
C THR A 29 3.96 -10.26 4.34
N ASP A 30 3.03 -9.44 4.83
CA ASP A 30 2.16 -8.74 3.89
C ASP A 30 1.56 -7.51 4.54
N VAL A 31 0.84 -6.75 3.72
CA VAL A 31 0.15 -5.55 4.18
C VAL A 31 -1.28 -5.63 3.69
N TYR A 32 -2.20 -5.53 4.63
CA TYR A 32 -3.63 -5.54 4.32
C TYR A 32 -4.13 -4.11 4.23
N LEU A 33 -4.85 -3.82 3.18
CA LEU A 33 -5.38 -2.49 2.94
C LEU A 33 -6.89 -2.58 2.74
N GLN A 34 -7.58 -1.57 3.23
CA GLN A 34 -9.02 -1.46 3.01
C GLN A 34 -9.35 0.01 2.79
N ASN A 35 -10.22 0.30 1.84
CA ASN A 35 -10.58 1.68 1.58
C ASN A 35 -11.96 2.00 2.14
N ILE A 36 -12.38 3.25 1.95
CA ILE A 36 -13.63 3.71 2.53
C ILE A 36 -14.84 3.08 1.84
N PHE A 37 -14.64 2.47 0.69
CA PHE A 37 -15.72 1.81 -0.04
C PHE A 37 -15.81 0.32 0.29
N GLY A 38 -15.00 -0.15 1.22
CA GLY A 38 -15.03 -1.55 1.59
C GLY A 38 -14.19 -2.46 0.71
N GLN A 39 -13.48 -1.90 -0.25
CA GLN A 39 -12.60 -2.70 -1.08
C GLN A 39 -11.35 -3.07 -0.29
N GLN A 40 -10.88 -4.28 -0.50
CA GLN A 40 -9.76 -4.82 0.25
C GLN A 40 -8.67 -5.30 -0.69
N LYS A 41 -7.44 -5.21 -0.21
CA LYS A 41 -6.30 -5.66 -0.98
C LYS A 41 -5.19 -6.08 -0.03
N THR A 42 -4.54 -7.18 -0.36
CA THR A 42 -3.41 -7.66 0.42
C THR A 42 -2.21 -7.77 -0.50
N ILE A 43 -1.12 -7.13 -0.10
CA ILE A 43 0.10 -7.13 -0.88
C ILE A 43 1.17 -7.89 -0.11
N LYS A 44 1.78 -8.85 -0.73
CA LYS A 44 2.87 -9.58 -0.09
C LYS A 44 4.12 -8.74 -0.20
N GLY A 45 4.39 -7.99 0.85
CA GLY A 45 5.49 -7.06 0.86
C GLY A 45 5.45 -6.25 2.14
N ARG A 46 5.90 -5.02 2.01
CA ARG A 46 5.99 -4.16 3.18
C ARG A 46 5.72 -2.72 2.77
N ILE A 47 5.56 -1.86 3.77
CA ILE A 47 5.42 -0.43 3.52
C ILE A 47 6.82 0.11 3.27
N LYS A 48 7.00 0.68 2.09
CA LYS A 48 8.27 1.28 1.73
C LYS A 48 8.38 2.69 2.30
N GLU A 49 7.29 3.45 2.21
CA GLU A 49 7.31 4.84 2.59
C GLU A 49 5.90 5.31 2.90
N LEU A 50 5.80 6.19 3.87
CA LEU A 50 4.54 6.86 4.17
C LEU A 50 4.74 8.35 3.94
N LEU A 51 4.04 8.89 2.97
CA LEU A 51 4.11 10.31 2.66
C LEU A 51 2.81 10.93 3.13
N LEU A 52 2.79 11.26 4.41
CA LEU A 52 1.54 11.62 5.06
C LEU A 52 0.99 12.96 4.59
N VAL A 53 1.85 13.90 4.30
CA VAL A 53 1.39 15.19 3.79
C VAL A 53 0.76 15.03 2.42
N ASP A 54 1.29 14.13 1.62
CA ASP A 54 0.78 13.88 0.28
C ASP A 54 -0.31 12.83 0.26
N HIS A 55 -0.63 12.25 1.41
CA HIS A 55 -1.65 11.21 1.52
C HIS A 55 -1.32 10.03 0.62
N ARG A 56 -0.08 9.58 0.68
CA ARG A 56 0.38 8.48 -0.15
C ARG A 56 1.03 7.40 0.70
N ILE A 57 0.69 6.17 0.39
CA ILE A 57 1.26 5.00 1.04
C ILE A 57 1.99 4.23 -0.04
N ILE A 58 3.30 4.11 0.09
CA ILE A 58 4.11 3.43 -0.92
C ILE A 58 4.48 2.06 -0.39
N LEU A 59 4.11 1.04 -1.14
CA LEU A 59 4.39 -0.34 -0.78
C LEU A 59 5.38 -0.93 -1.75
N GLU A 60 6.09 -1.95 -1.31
CA GLU A 60 6.94 -2.70 -2.23
C GLU A 60 6.78 -4.18 -1.94
N ARG A 61 6.80 -4.98 -2.98
CA ARG A 61 6.71 -6.41 -2.82
C ARG A 61 8.03 -6.97 -2.34
N PHE A 62 7.96 -8.03 -1.57
CA PHE A 62 9.15 -8.81 -1.33
C PHE A 62 9.62 -9.36 -2.67
N THR A 63 10.87 -9.10 -2.98
CA THR A 63 11.41 -9.59 -4.23
C THR A 63 11.49 -11.10 -4.19
N PRO A 64 10.86 -11.78 -5.14
CA PRO A 64 10.99 -13.22 -5.15
C PRO A 64 12.45 -13.58 -5.39
N GLN A 65 12.88 -14.57 -4.70
CA GLN A 65 14.23 -15.05 -4.86
C GLN A 65 14.22 -16.16 -5.87
N GLU A 66 14.80 -15.91 -6.99
CA GLU A 66 14.83 -16.94 -8.02
C GLU A 66 16.15 -17.52 -8.12
#